data_98cb53d6444e4c7017dd4df8ca8e1bd3
#
_entry.id   98cb53d6444e4c7017dd4df8ca8e1bd3
#
_cell.length_a   1.000
_cell.length_b   1.000
_cell.length_c   1.000
_cell.angle_alpha   90.00
_cell.angle_beta   90.00
_cell.angle_gamma   90.00
#
_symmetry.space_group_name_H-M   'P 1'
#
loop_
_entity.id
_entity.type
_entity.pdbx_description
1 polymer ?
#
loop_
_entity_poly.entity_id
_entity_poly.type
_entity_poly.pdbx_seq_one_letter_code
_entity_poly.pdbx_strand_id
1 'polypeptide(L)' 'MKWVKKVKRASNTVMIVAAEPSADLHGSRLVAEIRQRRPDLSFFGIGGPEMQQAGVRL' A
#
# COMPACT_ATOMS: atom_id res chain seq x y z
N MET A 1 1.93 16.55 6.35
CA MET A 1 2.09 15.48 5.38
C MET A 1 0.89 14.56 5.40
N LYS A 2 0.44 14.23 4.27
CA LYS A 2 -0.58 13.21 4.18
C LYS A 2 0.07 11.86 4.11
N TRP A 3 -0.54 10.93 4.74
CA TRP A 3 0.04 9.63 4.95
C TRP A 3 -0.86 8.57 4.35
N VAL A 4 -0.34 7.36 4.35
CA VAL A 4 -1.10 6.22 3.88
C VAL A 4 -2.15 5.88 4.91
N LYS A 5 -3.35 5.62 4.44
CA LYS A 5 -4.43 5.23 5.31
C LYS A 5 -4.75 3.77 5.06
N LYS A 6 -4.58 2.98 6.09
CA LYS A 6 -5.01 1.59 6.03
C LYS A 6 -6.45 1.55 6.42
N VAL A 7 -7.28 1.06 5.54
CA VAL A 7 -8.72 1.14 5.75
C VAL A 7 -9.25 -0.16 6.30
N LYS A 8 -8.89 -1.27 5.70
CA LYS A 8 -9.50 -2.51 6.07
C LYS A 8 -8.68 -3.69 5.63
N ARG A 9 -8.73 -4.74 6.40
CA ARG A 9 -8.11 -5.98 6.07
C ARG A 9 -9.14 -7.09 6.13
N ALA A 10 -9.24 -7.84 5.05
CA ALA A 10 -10.16 -8.96 4.96
C ALA A 10 -9.37 -10.14 4.43
N SER A 11 -9.33 -11.23 5.19
CA SER A 11 -8.53 -12.39 4.81
C SER A 11 -7.07 -11.97 4.69
N ASN A 12 -6.49 -12.17 3.50
CA ASN A 12 -5.12 -11.81 3.23
C ASN A 12 -5.01 -10.58 2.35
N THR A 13 -6.04 -9.75 2.38
CA THR A 13 -6.10 -8.59 1.51
C THR A 13 -6.10 -7.32 2.34
N VAL A 14 -5.25 -6.37 1.95
CA VAL A 14 -5.12 -5.08 2.62
C VAL A 14 -5.44 -3.99 1.62
N MET A 15 -6.30 -3.06 2.01
CA MET A 15 -6.60 -1.90 1.20
C MET A 15 -5.84 -0.70 1.71
N ILE A 16 -5.17 -0.01 0.78
CA ILE A 16 -4.36 1.15 1.11
C ILE A 16 -4.76 2.31 0.21
N VAL A 17 -4.90 3.48 0.82
CA VAL A 17 -5.24 4.69 0.07
C VAL A 17 -4.14 5.72 0.32
N ALA A 18 -3.57 6.23 -0.77
CA ALA A 18 -2.56 7.27 -0.72
C ALA A 18 -3.02 8.41 -1.62
N ALA A 19 -3.36 9.54 -1.02
CA ALA A 19 -4.02 10.63 -1.73
C ALA A 19 -3.06 11.64 -2.34
N GLU A 20 -1.79 11.60 -1.99
CA GLU A 20 -0.80 12.57 -2.46
C GLU A 20 0.47 11.85 -2.87
N PRO A 21 1.31 12.51 -3.71
CA PRO A 21 2.56 11.87 -4.14
C PRO A 21 3.46 11.44 -2.98
N SER A 22 3.55 12.26 -1.93
CA SER A 22 4.35 11.86 -0.78
C SER A 22 3.78 10.64 -0.09
N ALA A 23 2.45 10.55 -0.01
CA ALA A 23 1.80 9.39 0.58
C ALA A 23 2.01 8.15 -0.29
N ASP A 24 2.04 8.33 -1.61
CA ASP A 24 2.32 7.23 -2.52
C ASP A 24 3.70 6.63 -2.23
N LEU A 25 4.70 7.48 -2.06
CA LEU A 25 6.05 7.01 -1.77
C LEU A 25 6.10 6.32 -0.41
N HIS A 26 5.50 6.92 0.61
CA HIS A 26 5.48 6.31 1.93
C HIS A 26 4.70 5.01 1.92
N GLY A 27 3.59 4.97 1.18
CA GLY A 27 2.81 3.76 1.06
C GLY A 27 3.58 2.64 0.40
N SER A 28 4.35 2.97 -0.63
CA SER A 28 5.14 1.95 -1.31
C SER A 28 6.17 1.33 -0.37
N ARG A 29 6.77 2.15 0.48
CA ARG A 29 7.76 1.65 1.45
C ARG A 29 7.10 0.79 2.50
N LEU A 30 5.93 1.20 2.96
CA LEU A 30 5.18 0.42 3.93
C LEU A 30 4.80 -0.93 3.35
N VAL A 31 4.31 -0.93 2.12
CA VAL A 31 3.94 -2.18 1.45
C VAL A 31 5.15 -3.10 1.33
N ALA A 32 6.29 -2.54 0.91
CA ALA A 32 7.50 -3.35 0.77
C ALA A 32 7.90 -3.98 2.09
N GLU A 33 7.80 -3.21 3.17
CA GLU A 33 8.15 -3.71 4.49
C GLU A 33 7.20 -4.82 4.93
N ILE A 34 5.92 -4.63 4.72
CA ILE A 34 4.93 -5.62 5.12
C ILE A 34 5.11 -6.90 4.30
N ARG A 35 5.39 -6.76 3.00
CA ARG A 35 5.55 -7.93 2.14
C ARG A 35 6.75 -8.77 2.55
N GLN A 36 7.78 -8.15 3.12
CA GLN A 36 8.90 -8.92 3.62
C GLN A 36 8.51 -9.81 4.79
N ARG A 37 7.56 -9.34 5.60
CA ARG A 37 7.14 -10.06 6.80
C ARG A 37 5.95 -10.95 6.56
N ARG A 38 5.09 -10.54 5.63
CA ARG A 38 3.87 -11.28 5.33
C ARG A 38 3.71 -11.38 3.82
N PRO A 39 4.51 -12.24 3.17
CA PRO A 39 4.44 -12.36 1.71
C PRO A 39 3.11 -12.91 1.20
N ASP A 40 2.29 -13.43 2.10
CA ASP A 40 0.98 -13.95 1.73
C ASP A 40 -0.07 -12.85 1.53
N LEU A 41 0.23 -11.62 1.93
CA LEU A 41 -0.75 -10.54 1.82
C LEU A 41 -0.81 -9.97 0.42
N SER A 42 -2.01 -9.61 0.02
CA SER A 42 -2.26 -8.89 -1.24
C SER A 42 -2.66 -7.47 -0.91
N PHE A 43 -2.30 -6.54 -1.79
CA PHE A 43 -2.58 -5.13 -1.57
C PHE A 43 -3.34 -4.56 -2.75
N PHE A 44 -4.33 -3.73 -2.47
CA PHE A 44 -5.04 -3.01 -3.49
C PHE A 44 -5.47 -1.66 -2.94
N GLY A 45 -5.82 -0.75 -3.83
CA GLY A 45 -6.33 0.53 -3.36
C GLY A 45 -6.08 1.64 -4.33
N ILE A 46 -5.88 2.84 -3.78
CA ILE A 46 -5.67 4.05 -4.54
C ILE A 46 -4.29 4.58 -4.23
N GLY A 47 -3.55 4.92 -5.27
CA GLY A 47 -2.21 5.46 -5.10
C GLY A 47 -1.62 5.80 -6.44
N GLY A 48 -0.29 5.93 -6.48
CA GLY A 48 0.42 6.31 -7.66
C GLY A 48 1.41 5.24 -8.10
N PRO A 49 2.36 5.64 -8.96
CA PRO A 49 3.28 4.68 -9.57
C PRO A 49 4.19 3.99 -8.54
N GLU A 50 4.51 4.64 -7.44
CA GLU A 50 5.38 4.02 -6.45
C GLU A 50 4.68 2.82 -5.81
N MET A 51 3.42 2.99 -5.44
CA MET A 51 2.67 1.89 -4.86
C MET A 51 2.44 0.79 -5.87
N GLN A 52 2.22 1.16 -7.13
CA GLN A 52 2.04 0.18 -8.17
C GLN A 52 3.30 -0.67 -8.33
N GLN A 53 4.47 -0.03 -8.31
CA GLN A 53 5.73 -0.77 -8.41
C GLN A 53 5.96 -1.66 -7.21
N ALA A 54 5.44 -1.28 -6.06
CA ALA A 54 5.59 -2.07 -4.85
C ALA A 54 4.66 -3.29 -4.83
N GLY A 55 3.74 -3.37 -5.78
CA GLY A 55 2.87 -4.52 -5.87
C GLY A 55 1.43 -4.26 -5.46
N VAL A 56 1.06 -3.01 -5.29
CA VAL A 56 -0.32 -2.67 -4.97
C VAL A 56 -1.12 -2.65 -6.26
N ARG A 57 -2.26 -3.28 -6.24
CA ARG A 57 -3.16 -3.29 -7.38
C ARG A 57 -4.08 -2.09 -7.28
N LEU A 58 -3.87 -1.15 -8.16
CA LEU A 58 -4.61 0.11 -8.14
C LEU A 58 -5.86 0.06 -8.99
#